data_85f71b40a3ab6289403e44e752b2c92f
#
_entry.id   85f71b40a3ab6289403e44e752b2c92f
#
_cell.length_a   1.000
_cell.length_b   1.000
_cell.length_c   1.000
_cell.angle_alpha   90.00
_cell.angle_beta   90.00
_cell.angle_gamma   90.00
#
_symmetry.space_group_name_H-M   'P 1'
#
loop_
_entity.id
_entity.type
_entity.pdbx_description
1 polymer ?
#
loop_
_entity_poly.entity_id
_entity_poly.type
_entity_poly.pdbx_seq_one_letter_code
_entity_poly.pdbx_strand_id
1 'polypeptide(L)'
;MKSPTEENIKKKRVIKTRRRRLKFFRLLLLLLLLGAVGWVGLHVFAWGMRTYDTYYAIYQDYETRQAMKRQTMDERFDGYTNILVLGIDEGHDDAVSRREADTIFLLSLANATGEVRVLSIPPGTLANMPGRKEPDEIKRAYAYGGAPLTVQTAAGLLNVSIHQYIALDTQTLTDVIDILGGIDLYVETDMDYEDPEAGL
;
A
#
# COMPACT_ATOMS: atom_id res chain seq x y z
N MET A 1 -7.73 24.25 81.25
CA MET A 1 -6.40 24.58 80.61
C MET A 1 -5.90 23.33 79.92
N LYS A 2 -5.84 23.26 78.62
CA LYS A 2 -5.22 22.14 77.86
C LYS A 2 -3.70 22.27 77.95
N SER A 3 -3.02 21.16 78.33
CA SER A 3 -1.60 21.18 78.52
C SER A 3 -0.84 21.51 77.20
N PRO A 4 0.27 22.23 77.29
CA PRO A 4 1.06 22.65 76.10
C PRO A 4 1.57 21.47 75.28
N THR A 5 1.63 20.29 75.89
CA THR A 5 2.16 19.06 75.28
C THR A 5 1.21 18.47 74.23
N GLU A 6 -0.13 18.54 74.43
CA GLU A 6 -1.11 17.97 73.48
C GLU A 6 -1.22 18.79 72.17
N GLU A 7 -1.04 20.09 72.29
CA GLU A 7 -1.09 20.98 71.10
C GLU A 7 0.15 20.80 70.21
N ASN A 8 1.33 20.60 70.77
CA ASN A 8 2.55 20.28 70.02
C ASN A 8 2.51 18.90 69.33
N ILE A 9 1.88 17.90 69.96
CA ILE A 9 1.74 16.57 69.38
C ILE A 9 0.74 16.62 68.20
N LYS A 10 -0.34 17.38 68.29
CA LYS A 10 -1.29 17.56 67.15
C LYS A 10 -0.65 18.31 65.99
N LYS A 11 0.09 19.40 66.25
CA LYS A 11 0.84 20.12 65.20
C LYS A 11 1.90 19.28 64.50
N LYS A 12 2.66 18.45 65.23
CA LYS A 12 3.64 17.50 64.60
C LYS A 12 2.95 16.42 63.72
N ARG A 13 1.79 15.88 64.14
CA ARG A 13 1.05 14.89 63.34
C ARG A 13 0.49 15.48 62.03
N VAL A 14 -0.08 16.70 62.07
CA VAL A 14 -0.62 17.38 60.88
C VAL A 14 0.50 17.69 59.87
N ILE A 15 1.65 18.14 60.32
CA ILE A 15 2.80 18.45 59.44
C ILE A 15 3.35 17.18 58.78
N LYS A 16 3.38 16.06 59.50
CA LYS A 16 3.90 14.78 58.96
C LYS A 16 2.96 14.21 57.87
N THR A 17 1.63 14.32 58.03
CA THR A 17 0.65 13.90 57.05
C THR A 17 0.66 14.77 55.78
N ARG A 18 0.84 16.09 55.94
CA ARG A 18 0.93 17.03 54.81
C ARG A 18 2.17 16.78 53.96
N ARG A 19 3.33 16.48 54.57
CA ARG A 19 4.56 16.13 53.86
C ARG A 19 4.47 14.79 53.10
N ARG A 20 3.74 13.79 53.63
CA ARG A 20 3.49 12.51 52.94
C ARG A 20 2.60 12.69 51.71
N ARG A 21 1.52 13.50 51.80
CA ARG A 21 0.66 13.83 50.67
C ARG A 21 1.40 14.56 49.56
N LEU A 22 2.26 15.53 49.92
CA LEU A 22 3.10 16.25 48.94
C LEU A 22 4.07 15.31 48.18
N LYS A 23 4.68 14.35 48.89
CA LYS A 23 5.53 13.34 48.24
C LYS A 23 4.74 12.43 47.30
N PHE A 24 3.55 12.02 47.70
CA PHE A 24 2.66 11.22 46.87
C PHE A 24 2.22 11.95 45.61
N PHE A 25 1.82 13.22 45.72
CA PHE A 25 1.47 14.06 44.56
C PHE A 25 2.66 14.28 43.61
N ARG A 26 3.88 14.45 44.12
CA ARG A 26 5.09 14.54 43.28
C ARG A 26 5.37 13.23 42.55
N LEU A 27 5.20 12.10 43.21
CA LEU A 27 5.38 10.78 42.58
C LEU A 27 4.33 10.54 41.51
N LEU A 28 3.07 10.86 41.77
CA LEU A 28 1.97 10.76 40.81
C LEU A 28 2.21 11.63 39.57
N LEU A 29 2.65 12.86 39.77
CA LEU A 29 2.96 13.80 38.69
C LEU A 29 4.15 13.31 37.84
N LEU A 30 5.13 12.70 38.46
CA LEU A 30 6.30 12.12 37.77
C LEU A 30 5.87 10.89 36.94
N LEU A 31 4.97 10.04 37.46
CA LEU A 31 4.42 8.91 36.71
C LEU A 31 3.56 9.36 35.53
N LEU A 32 2.73 10.41 35.70
CA LEU A 32 1.96 10.99 34.61
C LEU A 32 2.86 11.58 33.52
N LEU A 33 3.95 12.24 33.92
CA LEU A 33 4.92 12.82 32.99
C LEU A 33 5.67 11.72 32.21
N LEU A 34 6.07 10.64 32.88
CA LEU A 34 6.69 9.49 32.23
C LEU A 34 5.70 8.80 31.27
N GLY A 35 4.42 8.66 31.67
CA GLY A 35 3.37 8.13 30.79
C GLY A 35 3.15 8.98 29.55
N ALA A 36 3.12 10.31 29.71
CA ALA A 36 2.98 11.25 28.60
C ALA A 36 4.17 11.18 27.63
N VAL A 37 5.40 11.12 28.17
CA VAL A 37 6.61 10.95 27.34
C VAL A 37 6.62 9.63 26.59
N GLY A 38 6.21 8.52 27.24
CA GLY A 38 6.08 7.22 26.61
C GLY A 38 5.03 7.21 25.52
N TRP A 39 3.87 7.84 25.76
CA TRP A 39 2.80 7.97 24.78
C TRP A 39 3.23 8.78 23.55
N VAL A 40 3.87 9.92 23.75
CA VAL A 40 4.46 10.72 22.65
C VAL A 40 5.52 9.93 21.89
N GLY A 41 6.40 9.21 22.60
CA GLY A 41 7.42 8.37 21.97
C GLY A 41 6.83 7.28 21.06
N LEU A 42 5.75 6.62 21.51
CA LEU A 42 5.02 5.62 20.71
C LEU A 42 4.39 6.26 19.45
N HIS A 43 3.80 7.45 19.57
CA HIS A 43 3.22 8.15 18.42
C HIS A 43 4.28 8.59 17.41
N VAL A 44 5.39 9.13 17.87
CA VAL A 44 6.52 9.53 17.01
C VAL A 44 7.11 8.31 16.31
N PHE A 45 7.27 7.19 17.04
CA PHE A 45 7.75 5.94 16.45
C PHE A 45 6.78 5.39 15.39
N ALA A 46 5.48 5.34 15.68
CA ALA A 46 4.47 4.88 14.72
C ALA A 46 4.38 5.79 13.47
N TRP A 47 4.53 7.11 13.67
CA TRP A 47 4.59 8.06 12.56
C TRP A 47 5.87 7.86 11.72
N GLY A 48 7.02 7.65 12.37
CA GLY A 48 8.29 7.36 11.72
C GLY A 48 8.25 6.08 10.89
N MET A 49 7.63 5.01 11.39
CA MET A 49 7.43 3.76 10.64
C MET A 49 6.58 3.98 9.39
N ARG A 50 5.45 4.70 9.50
CA ARG A 50 4.60 5.00 8.34
C ARG A 50 5.32 5.82 7.27
N THR A 51 6.09 6.83 7.68
CA THR A 51 6.87 7.65 6.73
C THR A 51 8.01 6.85 6.10
N TYR A 52 8.62 5.94 6.84
CA TYR A 52 9.65 5.04 6.32
C TYR A 52 9.10 4.09 5.26
N ASP A 53 7.95 3.46 5.51
CA ASP A 53 7.30 2.55 4.55
C ASP A 53 6.92 3.30 3.25
N THR A 54 6.39 4.51 3.37
CA THR A 54 6.05 5.35 2.22
C THR A 54 7.30 5.76 1.43
N TYR A 55 8.37 6.16 2.13
CA TYR A 55 9.64 6.53 1.50
C TYR A 55 10.28 5.33 0.80
N TYR A 56 10.23 4.15 1.44
CA TYR A 56 10.79 2.92 0.89
C TYR A 56 10.04 2.47 -0.36
N ALA A 57 8.71 2.59 -0.37
CA ALA A 57 7.88 2.31 -1.54
C ALA A 57 8.22 3.24 -2.74
N ILE A 58 8.37 4.54 -2.48
CA ILE A 58 8.78 5.53 -3.50
C ILE A 58 10.18 5.23 -4.03
N TYR A 59 11.11 4.85 -3.14
CA TYR A 59 12.48 4.54 -3.53
C TYR A 59 12.55 3.27 -4.40
N GLN A 60 11.81 2.22 -4.03
CA GLN A 60 11.68 0.99 -4.83
C GLN A 60 11.08 1.27 -6.21
N ASP A 61 10.04 2.09 -6.29
CA ASP A 61 9.43 2.50 -7.56
C ASP A 61 10.43 3.29 -8.44
N TYR A 62 11.23 4.18 -7.84
CA TYR A 62 12.28 4.91 -8.54
C TYR A 62 13.38 3.98 -9.09
N GLU A 63 13.89 3.04 -8.29
CA GLU A 63 14.88 2.07 -8.76
C GLU A 63 14.33 1.18 -9.88
N THR A 64 13.08 0.75 -9.74
CA THR A 64 12.42 -0.07 -10.76
C THR A 64 12.27 0.68 -12.08
N ARG A 65 11.86 1.95 -12.04
CA ARG A 65 11.79 2.82 -13.24
C ARG A 65 13.18 3.03 -13.85
N GLN A 66 14.22 3.16 -13.05
CA GLN A 66 15.59 3.25 -13.55
C GLN A 66 16.08 1.95 -14.17
N ALA A 67 15.75 0.79 -13.57
CA ALA A 67 16.06 -0.51 -14.12
C ALA A 67 15.35 -0.76 -15.46
N MET A 68 14.07 -0.38 -15.56
CA MET A 68 13.31 -0.43 -16.82
C MET A 68 13.96 0.40 -17.94
N LYS A 69 14.44 1.62 -17.62
CA LYS A 69 15.13 2.49 -18.57
C LYS A 69 16.50 1.92 -19.01
N ARG A 70 17.12 1.07 -18.19
CA ARG A 70 18.41 0.43 -18.48
C ARG A 70 18.28 -0.89 -19.23
N GLN A 71 17.07 -1.48 -19.30
CA GLN A 71 16.84 -2.64 -20.15
C GLN A 71 17.17 -2.23 -21.59
N THR A 72 18.20 -2.87 -22.16
CA THR A 72 18.53 -2.71 -23.58
C THR A 72 17.29 -3.09 -24.38
N MET A 73 16.71 -2.11 -25.07
CA MET A 73 15.59 -2.34 -25.97
C MET A 73 15.98 -3.44 -26.95
N ASP A 74 15.15 -4.46 -27.08
CA ASP A 74 15.25 -5.36 -28.22
C ASP A 74 14.97 -4.51 -29.46
N GLU A 75 15.92 -4.43 -30.39
CA GLU A 75 15.84 -3.61 -31.61
C GLU A 75 14.57 -3.90 -32.42
N ARG A 76 13.96 -5.08 -32.26
CA ARG A 76 12.67 -5.42 -32.89
C ARG A 76 11.49 -4.59 -32.39
N PHE A 77 11.62 -3.94 -31.25
CA PHE A 77 10.59 -3.08 -30.65
C PHE A 77 11.01 -1.60 -30.59
N ASP A 78 12.11 -1.25 -31.29
CA ASP A 78 12.48 0.13 -31.51
C ASP A 78 11.32 0.87 -32.20
N GLY A 79 10.93 2.01 -31.62
CA GLY A 79 9.80 2.77 -32.11
C GLY A 79 8.43 2.44 -31.49
N TYR A 80 8.38 1.55 -30.49
CA TYR A 80 7.18 1.29 -29.69
C TYR A 80 7.34 1.78 -28.25
N THR A 81 6.28 2.34 -27.71
CA THR A 81 6.14 2.56 -26.27
C THR A 81 5.25 1.46 -25.68
N ASN A 82 5.83 0.60 -24.85
CA ASN A 82 5.13 -0.53 -24.23
C ASN A 82 4.71 -0.17 -22.82
N ILE A 83 3.42 -0.31 -22.53
CA ILE A 83 2.79 -0.01 -21.24
C ILE A 83 2.11 -1.27 -20.75
N LEU A 84 2.48 -1.76 -19.56
CA LEU A 84 1.78 -2.88 -18.93
C LEU A 84 0.59 -2.34 -18.15
N VAL A 85 -0.60 -2.86 -18.42
CA VAL A 85 -1.82 -2.50 -17.70
C VAL A 85 -2.23 -3.67 -16.83
N LEU A 86 -2.46 -3.39 -15.56
CA LEU A 86 -2.80 -4.34 -14.51
C LEU A 86 -4.14 -3.95 -13.90
N GLY A 87 -5.10 -4.85 -13.96
CA GLY A 87 -6.34 -4.77 -13.17
C GLY A 87 -6.14 -5.56 -11.88
N ILE A 88 -6.31 -4.87 -10.75
CA ILE A 88 -6.06 -5.43 -9.43
C ILE A 88 -7.40 -5.62 -8.74
N ASP A 89 -7.66 -6.82 -8.23
CA ASP A 89 -8.79 -7.06 -7.35
C ASP A 89 -8.41 -6.67 -5.92
N GLU A 90 -9.22 -5.82 -5.29
CA GLU A 90 -9.01 -5.41 -3.89
C GLU A 90 -9.47 -6.45 -2.87
N GLY A 91 -10.11 -7.54 -3.30
CA GLY A 91 -10.62 -8.62 -2.44
C GLY A 91 -11.52 -8.10 -1.31
N HIS A 92 -12.72 -8.61 -1.20
CA HIS A 92 -13.72 -8.17 -0.21
C HIS A 92 -13.48 -8.69 1.22
N ASP A 93 -12.39 -9.41 1.48
CA ASP A 93 -12.18 -10.07 2.78
C ASP A 93 -10.95 -9.51 3.51
N ASP A 94 -11.17 -8.96 4.71
CA ASP A 94 -10.22 -8.28 5.60
C ASP A 94 -9.04 -9.15 6.12
N ALA A 95 -9.02 -10.41 5.81
CA ALA A 95 -8.04 -11.35 6.32
C ALA A 95 -7.25 -12.03 5.21
N VAL A 96 -6.20 -11.40 4.69
CA VAL A 96 -5.17 -12.11 3.89
C VAL A 96 -5.46 -12.26 2.39
N SER A 97 -6.40 -11.55 1.78
CA SER A 97 -6.47 -11.57 0.33
C SER A 97 -5.25 -10.81 -0.24
N ARG A 98 -4.28 -11.58 -0.71
CA ARG A 98 -3.12 -11.05 -1.42
C ARG A 98 -3.65 -10.45 -2.71
N ARG A 99 -3.51 -9.14 -2.86
CA ARG A 99 -3.88 -8.47 -4.10
C ARG A 99 -3.18 -9.14 -5.27
N GLU A 100 -3.93 -9.75 -6.16
CA GLU A 100 -3.42 -10.38 -7.37
C GLU A 100 -3.78 -9.51 -8.59
N ALA A 101 -3.08 -9.69 -9.70
CA ALA A 101 -3.41 -8.99 -10.94
C ALA A 101 -4.28 -9.94 -11.80
N ASP A 102 -5.59 -9.74 -11.77
CA ASP A 102 -6.53 -10.61 -12.49
C ASP A 102 -6.69 -10.22 -13.96
N THR A 103 -6.32 -9.01 -14.31
CA THR A 103 -6.24 -8.54 -15.68
C THR A 103 -4.84 -8.06 -15.98
N ILE A 104 -4.23 -8.63 -17.02
CA ILE A 104 -2.87 -8.26 -17.43
C ILE A 104 -2.85 -8.13 -18.95
N PHE A 105 -2.53 -6.94 -19.45
CA PHE A 105 -2.30 -6.77 -20.88
C PHE A 105 -1.19 -5.77 -21.18
N LEU A 106 -0.50 -5.99 -22.29
CA LEU A 106 0.51 -5.11 -22.82
C LEU A 106 -0.11 -4.22 -23.89
N LEU A 107 -0.02 -2.92 -23.68
CA LEU A 107 -0.37 -1.90 -24.66
C LEU A 107 0.90 -1.45 -25.35
N SER A 108 1.01 -1.68 -26.66
CA SER A 108 2.15 -1.26 -27.47
C SER A 108 1.71 -0.15 -28.42
N LEU A 109 2.27 1.04 -28.23
CA LEU A 109 2.00 2.22 -29.03
C LEU A 109 3.14 2.42 -30.03
N ALA A 110 2.85 2.39 -31.33
CA ALA A 110 3.82 2.68 -32.36
C ALA A 110 4.05 4.20 -32.42
N ASN A 111 5.25 4.66 -32.06
CA ASN A 111 5.58 6.07 -31.92
C ASN A 111 5.50 6.85 -33.26
N ALA A 112 5.72 6.18 -34.38
CA ALA A 112 5.70 6.79 -35.70
C ALA A 112 4.30 6.92 -36.31
N THR A 113 3.42 5.93 -36.05
CA THR A 113 2.09 5.83 -36.72
C THR A 113 0.93 6.10 -35.77
N GLY A 114 1.16 6.03 -34.46
CA GLY A 114 0.10 6.07 -33.45
C GLY A 114 -0.74 4.78 -33.38
N GLU A 115 -0.34 3.73 -34.08
CA GLU A 115 -1.02 2.43 -34.02
C GLU A 115 -0.92 1.86 -32.62
N VAL A 116 -2.05 1.39 -32.09
CA VAL A 116 -2.14 0.76 -30.76
C VAL A 116 -2.38 -0.73 -30.94
N ARG A 117 -1.56 -1.53 -30.30
CA ARG A 117 -1.70 -2.99 -30.22
C ARG A 117 -1.90 -3.41 -28.79
N VAL A 118 -2.83 -4.32 -28.57
CA VAL A 118 -3.14 -4.87 -27.24
C VAL A 118 -2.86 -6.37 -27.26
N LEU A 119 -2.00 -6.80 -26.32
CA LEU A 119 -1.71 -8.21 -26.09
C LEU A 119 -2.16 -8.59 -24.67
N SER A 120 -3.20 -9.40 -24.57
CA SER A 120 -3.65 -9.94 -23.30
C SER A 120 -2.76 -11.09 -22.85
N ILE A 121 -2.39 -11.09 -21.57
CA ILE A 121 -1.65 -12.17 -20.91
C ILE A 121 -2.61 -12.83 -19.93
N PRO A 122 -2.98 -14.12 -20.14
CA PRO A 122 -3.84 -14.82 -19.20
C PRO A 122 -3.21 -14.84 -17.80
N PRO A 123 -3.94 -14.50 -16.73
CA PRO A 123 -3.40 -14.36 -15.38
C PRO A 123 -2.84 -15.68 -14.81
N GLY A 124 -3.33 -16.83 -15.26
CA GLY A 124 -2.82 -18.17 -14.92
C GLY A 124 -1.59 -18.61 -15.72
N THR A 125 -0.98 -17.74 -16.55
CA THR A 125 0.22 -18.08 -17.30
C THR A 125 1.39 -18.32 -16.35
N LEU A 126 2.05 -19.49 -16.49
CA LEU A 126 3.26 -19.77 -15.72
C LEU A 126 4.43 -18.94 -16.26
N ALA A 127 5.09 -18.23 -15.38
CA ALA A 127 6.23 -17.37 -15.70
C ALA A 127 7.34 -17.49 -14.66
N ASN A 128 8.58 -17.32 -15.11
CA ASN A 128 9.73 -17.24 -14.21
C ASN A 128 9.75 -15.84 -13.57
N MET A 129 9.71 -15.81 -12.25
CA MET A 129 9.74 -14.57 -11.49
C MET A 129 11.15 -14.31 -10.94
N PRO A 130 11.71 -13.11 -11.11
CA PRO A 130 12.96 -12.73 -10.48
C PRO A 130 12.96 -13.01 -8.96
N GLY A 131 14.01 -13.67 -8.48
CA GLY A 131 14.14 -14.02 -7.06
C GLY A 131 13.39 -15.29 -6.61
N ARG A 132 12.65 -15.96 -7.50
CA ARG A 132 11.98 -17.24 -7.20
C ARG A 132 12.67 -18.40 -7.97
N LYS A 133 12.68 -19.57 -7.35
CA LYS A 133 13.32 -20.77 -7.94
C LYS A 133 12.42 -21.48 -8.94
N GLU A 134 11.13 -21.43 -8.71
CA GLU A 134 10.12 -22.14 -9.50
C GLU A 134 9.20 -21.15 -10.21
N PRO A 135 8.76 -21.47 -11.43
CA PRO A 135 7.74 -20.70 -12.13
C PRO A 135 6.43 -20.71 -11.33
N ASP A 136 5.69 -19.60 -11.40
CA ASP A 136 4.37 -19.48 -10.77
C ASP A 136 3.44 -18.67 -11.69
N GLU A 137 2.15 -18.63 -11.38
CA GLU A 137 1.15 -17.85 -12.11
C GLU A 137 1.49 -16.37 -12.09
N ILE A 138 1.49 -15.74 -13.28
CA ILE A 138 1.91 -14.33 -13.41
C ILE A 138 1.10 -13.37 -12.54
N LYS A 139 -0.19 -13.64 -12.30
CA LYS A 139 -1.04 -12.84 -11.40
C LYS A 139 -0.47 -12.69 -10.00
N ARG A 140 0.20 -13.75 -9.49
CA ARG A 140 0.81 -13.76 -8.15
C ARG A 140 2.05 -12.88 -8.03
N ALA A 141 2.65 -12.49 -9.16
CA ALA A 141 3.80 -11.59 -9.13
C ALA A 141 3.44 -10.26 -8.43
N TYR A 142 2.19 -9.80 -8.60
CA TYR A 142 1.72 -8.59 -7.92
C TYR A 142 1.65 -8.78 -6.40
N ALA A 143 1.14 -9.91 -5.93
CA ALA A 143 1.07 -10.24 -4.51
C ALA A 143 2.45 -10.39 -3.85
N TYR A 144 3.47 -10.81 -4.61
CA TYR A 144 4.81 -11.02 -4.09
C TYR A 144 5.70 -9.78 -4.11
N GLY A 145 5.55 -8.91 -5.10
CA GLY A 145 6.43 -7.75 -5.27
C GLY A 145 5.78 -6.56 -5.98
N GLY A 146 4.44 -6.51 -6.00
CA GLY A 146 3.68 -5.41 -6.61
C GLY A 146 3.90 -5.29 -8.11
N ALA A 147 3.51 -4.13 -8.65
CA ALA A 147 3.69 -3.80 -10.06
C ALA A 147 5.15 -3.98 -10.56
N PRO A 148 6.19 -3.63 -9.80
CA PRO A 148 7.57 -3.81 -10.24
C PRO A 148 7.93 -5.25 -10.58
N LEU A 149 7.57 -6.22 -9.74
CA LEU A 149 7.85 -7.63 -10.00
C LEU A 149 7.00 -8.15 -11.16
N THR A 150 5.74 -7.72 -11.26
CA THR A 150 4.86 -8.11 -12.38
C THR A 150 5.41 -7.62 -13.72
N VAL A 151 5.90 -6.38 -13.77
CA VAL A 151 6.55 -5.82 -14.96
C VAL A 151 7.78 -6.60 -15.36
N GLN A 152 8.67 -6.92 -14.43
CA GLN A 152 9.87 -7.70 -14.71
C GLN A 152 9.52 -9.11 -15.19
N THR A 153 8.51 -9.72 -14.59
CA THR A 153 8.01 -11.05 -14.98
C THR A 153 7.42 -11.03 -16.39
N ALA A 154 6.55 -10.05 -16.69
CA ALA A 154 5.95 -9.89 -18.00
C ALA A 154 6.99 -9.58 -19.10
N ALA A 155 7.95 -8.70 -18.79
CA ALA A 155 9.05 -8.37 -19.70
C ALA A 155 9.89 -9.60 -20.03
N GLY A 156 10.21 -10.44 -19.03
CA GLY A 156 10.93 -11.70 -19.21
C GLY A 156 10.13 -12.75 -19.99
N LEU A 157 8.82 -12.86 -19.72
CA LEU A 157 7.92 -13.79 -20.41
C LEU A 157 7.78 -13.45 -21.89
N LEU A 158 7.61 -12.18 -22.22
CA LEU A 158 7.38 -11.71 -23.58
C LEU A 158 8.67 -11.38 -24.34
N ASN A 159 9.79 -11.31 -23.62
CA ASN A 159 11.08 -10.85 -24.14
C ASN A 159 10.98 -9.44 -24.79
N VAL A 160 10.27 -8.52 -24.14
CA VAL A 160 10.08 -7.14 -24.60
C VAL A 160 10.43 -6.17 -23.49
N SER A 161 10.89 -4.97 -23.85
CA SER A 161 11.06 -3.87 -22.91
C SER A 161 9.70 -3.25 -22.55
N ILE A 162 9.38 -3.15 -21.27
CA ILE A 162 8.19 -2.45 -20.76
C ILE A 162 8.65 -1.11 -20.22
N HIS A 163 8.09 -0.02 -20.76
CA HIS A 163 8.55 1.34 -20.48
C HIS A 163 7.80 1.98 -19.31
N GLN A 164 6.53 1.62 -19.17
CA GLN A 164 5.62 2.15 -18.16
C GLN A 164 4.65 1.07 -17.72
N TYR A 165 3.98 1.29 -16.60
CA TYR A 165 2.85 0.48 -16.18
C TYR A 165 1.72 1.35 -15.64
N ILE A 166 0.51 0.82 -15.69
CA ILE A 166 -0.69 1.36 -15.08
C ILE A 166 -1.29 0.24 -14.24
N ALA A 167 -1.55 0.50 -12.96
CA ALA A 167 -2.27 -0.43 -12.10
C ALA A 167 -3.57 0.24 -11.67
N LEU A 168 -4.69 -0.41 -11.94
CA LEU A 168 -6.04 0.09 -11.69
C LEU A 168 -6.80 -0.96 -10.89
N ASP A 169 -7.53 -0.51 -9.88
CA ASP A 169 -8.61 -1.26 -9.28
C ASP A 169 -9.96 -0.89 -9.94
N THR A 170 -11.01 -1.60 -9.57
CA THR A 170 -12.35 -1.38 -10.12
C THR A 170 -12.86 0.03 -9.84
N GLN A 171 -12.60 0.56 -8.63
CA GLN A 171 -13.03 1.92 -8.28
C GLN A 171 -12.31 2.97 -9.11
N THR A 172 -10.99 2.87 -9.22
CA THR A 172 -10.18 3.79 -10.04
C THR A 172 -10.59 3.76 -11.51
N LEU A 173 -10.91 2.55 -12.04
CA LEU A 173 -11.41 2.42 -13.42
C LEU A 173 -12.75 3.14 -13.59
N THR A 174 -13.67 2.98 -12.65
CA THR A 174 -14.96 3.68 -12.65
C THR A 174 -14.77 5.18 -12.62
N ASP A 175 -13.93 5.68 -11.71
CA ASP A 175 -13.63 7.11 -11.57
C ASP A 175 -13.03 7.70 -12.87
N VAL A 176 -12.15 6.96 -13.54
CA VAL A 176 -11.59 7.39 -14.85
C VAL A 176 -12.67 7.47 -15.92
N ILE A 177 -13.56 6.50 -15.99
CA ILE A 177 -14.67 6.48 -16.95
C ILE A 177 -15.62 7.65 -16.68
N ASP A 178 -15.93 7.95 -15.43
CA ASP A 178 -16.76 9.08 -15.03
C ASP A 178 -16.14 10.42 -15.42
N ILE A 179 -14.84 10.60 -15.24
CA ILE A 179 -14.10 11.80 -15.66
C ILE A 179 -14.16 11.98 -17.18
N LEU A 180 -14.15 10.89 -17.94
CA LEU A 180 -14.25 10.92 -19.41
C LEU A 180 -15.68 11.17 -19.91
N GLY A 181 -16.68 11.18 -19.04
CA GLY A 181 -18.09 11.42 -19.37
C GLY A 181 -18.87 10.15 -19.70
N GLY A 182 -18.35 9.00 -19.31
CA GLY A 182 -18.95 7.69 -19.55
C GLY A 182 -18.51 7.03 -20.84
N ILE A 183 -19.01 5.82 -21.09
CA ILE A 183 -18.80 5.05 -22.33
C ILE A 183 -20.13 4.56 -22.87
N ASP A 184 -20.31 4.60 -24.19
CA ASP A 184 -21.48 4.02 -24.86
C ASP A 184 -21.24 2.52 -25.07
N LEU A 185 -22.09 1.69 -24.46
CA LEU A 185 -22.06 0.24 -24.61
C LEU A 185 -23.38 -0.26 -25.22
N TYR A 186 -23.26 -1.13 -26.21
CA TYR A 186 -24.42 -1.86 -26.72
C TYR A 186 -24.72 -3.07 -25.83
N VAL A 187 -25.91 -3.11 -25.25
CA VAL A 187 -26.39 -4.23 -24.42
C VAL A 187 -27.45 -4.98 -25.24
N GLU A 188 -27.17 -6.25 -25.57
CA GLU A 188 -28.05 -7.06 -26.41
C GLU A 188 -29.39 -7.42 -25.75
N THR A 189 -29.39 -7.55 -24.42
CA THR A 189 -30.57 -7.94 -23.65
C THR A 189 -30.57 -7.21 -22.33
N ASP A 190 -31.73 -6.71 -21.90
CA ASP A 190 -31.90 -6.14 -20.58
C ASP A 190 -31.49 -7.18 -19.51
N MET A 191 -30.48 -6.86 -18.72
CA MET A 191 -30.05 -7.71 -17.62
C MET A 191 -30.56 -7.11 -16.32
N ASP A 192 -31.64 -7.74 -15.79
CA ASP A 192 -32.18 -7.46 -14.47
C ASP A 192 -31.62 -8.54 -13.52
N TYR A 193 -30.44 -8.26 -12.95
CA TYR A 193 -29.72 -9.17 -12.07
C TYR A 193 -29.28 -8.44 -10.83
N GLU A 194 -29.69 -8.96 -9.67
CA GLU A 194 -29.23 -8.47 -8.37
C GLU A 194 -28.23 -9.46 -7.78
N ASP A 195 -27.04 -8.99 -7.45
CA ASP A 195 -26.06 -9.74 -6.68
C ASP A 195 -25.73 -8.97 -5.39
N PRO A 196 -26.42 -9.33 -4.27
CA PRO A 196 -26.20 -8.68 -2.99
C PRO A 196 -24.78 -8.89 -2.41
N GLU A 197 -24.07 -9.96 -2.82
CA GLU A 197 -22.72 -10.25 -2.38
C GLU A 197 -21.69 -9.40 -3.14
N ALA A 198 -21.94 -9.10 -4.41
CA ALA A 198 -21.12 -8.21 -5.22
C ALA A 198 -21.51 -6.73 -5.08
N GLY A 199 -22.61 -6.41 -4.39
CA GLY A 199 -23.12 -5.07 -4.25
C GLY A 199 -23.74 -4.49 -5.54
N LEU A 200 -24.18 -5.37 -6.44
CA LEU A 200 -24.82 -5.05 -7.71
C LEU A 200 -26.34 -5.20 -7.62
#